data_0a2e781ce8c92277dfa78b75dc296a2f
#
_entry.id   0a2e781ce8c92277dfa78b75dc296a2f
#
_cell.length_a   1.000
_cell.length_b   1.000
_cell.length_c   1.000
_cell.angle_alpha   90.00
_cell.angle_beta   90.00
_cell.angle_gamma   90.00
#
_symmetry.space_group_name_H-M   'P 1'
#
loop_
_entity.id
_entity.type
_entity.pdbx_description
1 polymer ?
#
loop_
_entity_poly.entity_id
_entity_poly.type
_entity_poly.pdbx_seq_one_letter_code
_entity_poly.pdbx_strand_id
1 'polypeptide(L)'
;MLSRNGAFPVSYVSADKNITILNFSRIRLGRGHSPSKSKDLFTGKEKRFDVDVKSKIVQNGGKTYSLGDILNFRNQVIDIARMALGSTSPALDQIKKAIKLSDLAEVNCDRAASHKEVYMAKKMENIVISHLANDLKSRNSSSRSEAHKAAVDIYNQTRVIYLNNRPWTTIEKKFVQHNNEYVSKQRPAAEIKKGEHDIFPTSYNGKGVNCWDTSNTIHASNLWNSMVSVKTKDGKEKELFSGIRHAVLSPMGVKNLHDRHIGAVNRAKEVVSAALFSKPALLERALSGEVVPLRLVSTSLLTPTGLFVKEDIMLRDQIQAWKALNQSGSPLTLDIKDTNGNLRQIKIAFEVASFNFGVNELSLKFGLGNKISDGYNCPALQQLLGNDLRPKSEPGGWVGEYLSKNPDNAGLVKELSQQIKKIWQNKSHHSDNGEPYKLAQRVTMLASEINCVPCWNCKSGKDRTGMLDVEVKREVISLHQGNPLSKPGKSLDQNGKWLLRKVLLNSGNLEIQAQNTGLAGNKVIKDLGISLLNLSYKDRIGDSQVWHKSQGMAKFVVS
;
A
#
# COMPACT_ATOMS: atom_id res chain seq x y z
N MET A 1 37.76 23.48 18.80
CA MET A 1 36.48 24.12 18.45
C MET A 1 35.43 23.03 18.30
N LEU A 2 34.50 22.99 19.21
CA LEU A 2 33.57 21.86 19.45
C LEU A 2 32.36 21.92 18.53
N SER A 3 32.16 20.88 17.71
CA SER A 3 30.91 20.65 16.98
C SER A 3 29.92 19.96 17.90
N ARG A 4 28.78 20.57 18.16
CA ARG A 4 27.66 19.96 18.87
C ARG A 4 26.70 19.31 17.85
N ASN A 5 26.82 18.03 17.67
CA ASN A 5 25.81 17.17 17.05
C ASN A 5 24.79 16.77 18.12
N GLY A 6 23.60 17.33 18.06
CA GLY A 6 22.46 16.91 18.87
C GLY A 6 21.69 15.77 18.19
N ALA A 7 22.06 14.54 18.47
CA ALA A 7 21.24 13.38 18.14
C ALA A 7 20.07 13.29 19.13
N PHE A 8 18.83 13.16 18.62
CA PHE A 8 17.67 12.90 19.45
C PHE A 8 17.59 11.39 19.76
N PRO A 9 17.55 10.99 21.03
CA PRO A 9 17.32 9.60 21.36
C PRO A 9 15.83 9.25 21.16
N VAL A 10 15.56 8.29 20.29
CA VAL A 10 14.27 7.59 20.24
C VAL A 10 14.32 6.54 21.35
N SER A 11 13.80 6.87 22.53
CA SER A 11 13.62 5.88 23.58
C SER A 11 12.35 5.08 23.33
N TYR A 12 12.51 3.78 23.10
CA TYR A 12 11.40 2.83 23.15
C TYR A 12 10.99 2.62 24.60
N VAL A 13 9.74 2.91 24.92
CA VAL A 13 9.15 2.61 26.23
C VAL A 13 8.45 1.26 26.13
N SER A 14 8.88 0.30 26.99
CA SER A 14 8.20 -0.97 27.20
C SER A 14 6.81 -0.73 27.80
N ALA A 15 5.92 -1.68 27.53
CA ALA A 15 4.52 -1.61 27.97
C ALA A 15 4.42 -1.79 29.49
N ASP A 16 4.59 -0.70 30.23
CA ASP A 16 4.11 -0.56 31.59
C ASP A 16 3.51 0.83 31.80
N LYS A 17 2.38 0.84 32.47
CA LYS A 17 1.43 1.90 32.71
C LYS A 17 2.04 3.24 33.16
N ASN A 18 2.65 4.01 32.27
CA ASN A 18 2.86 5.44 32.49
C ASN A 18 3.10 6.11 31.14
N ILE A 19 2.08 6.79 30.63
CA ILE A 19 2.17 7.63 29.45
C ILE A 19 3.02 8.85 29.82
N THR A 20 4.28 8.85 29.39
CA THR A 20 5.14 10.02 29.52
C THR A 20 4.67 11.06 28.51
N ILE A 21 4.13 12.17 29.01
CA ILE A 21 3.75 13.35 28.22
C ILE A 21 5.03 13.87 27.56
N LEU A 22 5.10 13.77 26.23
CA LEU A 22 6.14 14.43 25.46
C LEU A 22 5.96 15.94 25.57
N ASN A 23 6.86 16.57 26.33
CA ASN A 23 6.90 18.03 26.47
C ASN A 23 7.43 18.65 25.17
N PHE A 24 6.53 19.10 24.29
CA PHE A 24 6.84 19.76 23.01
C PHE A 24 7.35 21.21 23.15
N SER A 25 7.97 21.58 24.29
CA SER A 25 8.36 22.94 24.56
C SER A 25 9.56 23.49 23.77
N ARG A 26 10.11 22.78 22.76
CA ARG A 26 11.24 23.26 21.95
C ARG A 26 11.13 22.94 20.47
N ILE A 27 10.11 23.48 19.79
CA ILE A 27 10.17 23.64 18.34
C ILE A 27 10.61 25.07 18.04
N ARG A 28 11.89 25.30 17.72
CA ARG A 28 12.36 26.56 17.16
C ARG A 28 11.85 26.66 15.73
N LEU A 29 10.91 27.55 15.48
CA LEU A 29 10.49 27.95 14.14
C LEU A 29 11.62 28.75 13.48
N GLY A 30 12.29 28.14 12.49
CA GLY A 30 13.29 28.80 11.65
C GLY A 30 12.64 29.91 10.82
N ARG A 31 13.16 31.13 10.89
CA ARG A 31 12.83 32.25 9.99
C ARG A 31 13.39 31.95 8.59
N GLY A 32 12.55 32.04 7.56
CA GLY A 32 13.07 32.05 6.20
C GLY A 32 12.02 32.03 5.10
N HIS A 33 11.85 33.18 4.49
CA HIS A 33 11.40 33.54 3.13
C HIS A 33 9.90 33.72 2.85
N SER A 34 9.67 34.89 2.25
CA SER A 34 8.41 35.55 1.97
C SER A 34 7.46 34.81 1.01
N PRO A 35 6.14 35.05 1.13
CA PRO A 35 5.12 34.33 0.40
C PRO A 35 4.77 35.00 -0.92
N SER A 36 4.57 34.19 -1.95
CA SER A 36 3.83 34.55 -3.15
C SER A 36 2.32 34.59 -2.81
N LYS A 37 1.68 35.65 -3.26
CA LYS A 37 0.26 35.95 -3.06
C LYS A 37 -0.65 34.84 -3.56
N SER A 38 -1.39 34.19 -2.67
CA SER A 38 -2.62 33.46 -3.02
C SER A 38 -3.81 34.23 -2.45
N LYS A 39 -4.78 34.51 -3.31
CA LYS A 39 -5.99 35.29 -3.01
C LYS A 39 -6.85 34.58 -1.97
N ASP A 40 -7.29 35.35 -0.97
CA ASP A 40 -8.30 35.00 0.00
C ASP A 40 -9.64 34.65 -0.68
N LEU A 41 -10.12 33.44 -0.40
CA LEU A 41 -11.46 32.97 -0.78
C LEU A 41 -12.22 32.49 0.46
N PHE A 42 -12.37 33.36 1.47
CA PHE A 42 -13.25 33.13 2.61
C PHE A 42 -13.84 34.44 3.17
N THR A 43 -14.75 35.04 2.38
CA THR A 43 -15.77 35.91 2.92
C THR A 43 -17.12 35.36 2.50
N GLY A 44 -17.77 34.60 3.35
CA GLY A 44 -19.08 34.01 3.07
C GLY A 44 -19.96 33.98 4.31
N LYS A 45 -20.85 34.94 4.38
CA LYS A 45 -21.98 35.13 5.31
C LYS A 45 -22.55 33.80 5.83
N GLU A 46 -22.67 33.71 7.17
CA GLU A 46 -23.54 32.72 7.83
C GLU A 46 -24.96 32.83 7.29
N LYS A 47 -25.37 31.92 6.45
CA LYS A 47 -26.80 31.66 6.20
C LYS A 47 -27.26 30.64 7.24
N ARG A 48 -28.09 31.09 8.19
CA ARG A 48 -28.94 30.23 9.01
C ARG A 48 -29.83 29.43 8.06
N PHE A 49 -29.62 28.12 8.00
CA PHE A 49 -30.53 27.17 7.40
C PHE A 49 -31.28 26.46 8.52
N ASP A 50 -32.45 26.99 8.88
CA ASP A 50 -33.51 26.21 9.49
C ASP A 50 -34.06 25.30 8.40
N VAL A 51 -33.69 24.03 8.43
CA VAL A 51 -34.28 22.99 7.59
C VAL A 51 -34.87 21.93 8.51
N ASP A 52 -36.17 21.95 8.56
CA ASP A 52 -37.01 20.90 9.12
C ASP A 52 -36.69 19.57 8.39
N VAL A 53 -35.85 18.70 8.99
CA VAL A 53 -35.38 17.46 8.37
C VAL A 53 -36.21 16.31 8.89
N LYS A 54 -37.38 16.08 8.27
CA LYS A 54 -37.98 14.74 8.23
C LYS A 54 -36.96 13.78 7.66
N SER A 55 -36.63 12.74 8.42
CA SER A 55 -35.67 11.69 8.08
C SER A 55 -36.09 10.96 6.78
N LYS A 56 -35.68 11.47 5.64
CA LYS A 56 -35.69 10.72 4.38
C LYS A 56 -34.36 9.99 4.27
N ILE A 57 -34.42 8.67 4.28
CA ILE A 57 -33.31 7.81 3.82
C ILE A 57 -33.08 8.20 2.35
N VAL A 58 -32.07 9.01 2.09
CA VAL A 58 -31.77 9.45 0.73
C VAL A 58 -30.75 8.51 0.15
N GLN A 59 -31.20 7.65 -0.74
CA GLN A 59 -30.36 6.95 -1.71
C GLN A 59 -29.74 7.97 -2.67
N ASN A 60 -28.63 8.58 -2.28
CA ASN A 60 -27.83 9.37 -3.21
C ASN A 60 -26.87 8.42 -3.94
N GLY A 61 -27.25 8.00 -5.13
CA GLY A 61 -26.37 7.29 -6.05
C GLY A 61 -25.76 6.00 -5.50
N GLY A 62 -26.45 5.24 -4.64
CA GLY A 62 -26.02 3.92 -4.18
C GLY A 62 -24.90 3.90 -3.13
N LYS A 63 -24.46 5.04 -2.59
CA LYS A 63 -23.42 5.08 -1.53
C LYS A 63 -24.03 4.92 -0.15
N THR A 64 -23.92 3.73 0.41
CA THR A 64 -24.39 3.42 1.77
C THR A 64 -23.18 3.18 2.67
N TYR A 65 -22.97 4.03 3.67
CA TYR A 65 -22.03 3.78 4.77
C TYR A 65 -22.82 3.22 5.94
N SER A 66 -22.28 2.24 6.68
CA SER A 66 -22.90 1.83 7.94
C SER A 66 -22.63 2.90 9.01
N LEU A 67 -23.55 3.03 9.95
CA LEU A 67 -23.32 3.88 11.11
C LEU A 67 -22.15 3.35 11.95
N GLY A 68 -21.98 2.04 12.04
CA GLY A 68 -20.86 1.41 12.74
C GLY A 68 -19.49 1.85 12.20
N ASP A 69 -19.32 1.94 10.87
CA ASP A 69 -18.08 2.43 10.27
C ASP A 69 -17.80 3.88 10.68
N ILE A 70 -18.83 4.73 10.70
CA ILE A 70 -18.68 6.14 11.11
C ILE A 70 -18.35 6.26 12.60
N LEU A 71 -18.97 5.45 13.44
CA LEU A 71 -18.68 5.41 14.88
C LEU A 71 -17.27 4.93 15.17
N ASN A 72 -16.81 3.89 14.50
CA ASN A 72 -15.44 3.41 14.60
C ASN A 72 -14.43 4.49 14.19
N PHE A 73 -14.71 5.20 13.11
CA PHE A 73 -13.87 6.33 12.68
C PHE A 73 -13.86 7.46 13.71
N ARG A 74 -15.03 7.83 14.22
CA ARG A 74 -15.15 8.84 15.29
C ARG A 74 -14.31 8.48 16.51
N ASN A 75 -14.42 7.24 16.98
CA ASN A 75 -13.65 6.78 18.15
C ASN A 75 -12.14 6.85 17.89
N GLN A 76 -11.68 6.43 16.71
CA GLN A 76 -10.29 6.58 16.31
C GLN A 76 -9.83 8.03 16.31
N VAL A 77 -10.62 8.96 15.76
CA VAL A 77 -10.29 10.41 15.74
C VAL A 77 -10.21 10.96 17.15
N ILE A 78 -11.10 10.55 18.07
CA ILE A 78 -11.05 10.92 19.50
C ILE A 78 -9.79 10.37 20.17
N ASP A 79 -9.39 9.12 19.89
CA ASP A 79 -8.18 8.54 20.47
C ASP A 79 -6.92 9.25 19.99
N ILE A 80 -6.84 9.59 18.72
CA ILE A 80 -5.75 10.41 18.17
C ILE A 80 -5.75 11.79 18.83
N ALA A 81 -6.90 12.44 18.98
CA ALA A 81 -7.01 13.73 19.66
C ALA A 81 -6.57 13.65 21.13
N ARG A 82 -6.94 12.57 21.84
CA ARG A 82 -6.52 12.32 23.22
C ARG A 82 -5.01 12.16 23.33
N MET A 83 -4.40 11.45 22.40
CA MET A 83 -2.93 11.28 22.35
C MET A 83 -2.21 12.60 22.04
N ALA A 84 -2.78 13.45 21.17
CA ALA A 84 -2.17 14.71 20.77
C ALA A 84 -2.30 15.82 21.81
N LEU A 85 -3.43 15.89 22.54
CA LEU A 85 -3.75 16.95 23.49
C LEU A 85 -3.49 16.57 24.95
N GLY A 86 -3.42 15.27 25.25
CA GLY A 86 -3.48 14.73 26.62
C GLY A 86 -4.92 14.45 27.07
N SER A 87 -5.05 13.47 27.97
CA SER A 87 -6.36 12.98 28.44
C SER A 87 -7.17 13.99 29.25
N THR A 88 -6.50 14.97 29.88
CA THR A 88 -7.08 15.99 30.76
C THR A 88 -7.33 17.33 30.04
N SER A 89 -7.07 17.42 28.74
CA SER A 89 -7.22 18.67 28.00
C SER A 89 -8.69 19.09 27.88
N PRO A 90 -9.06 20.34 28.27
CA PRO A 90 -10.41 20.86 28.07
C PRO A 90 -10.84 20.88 26.60
N ALA A 91 -9.89 21.02 25.67
CA ALA A 91 -10.15 20.95 24.23
C ALA A 91 -10.68 19.58 23.79
N LEU A 92 -10.32 18.50 24.50
CA LEU A 92 -10.81 17.15 24.18
C LEU A 92 -12.32 17.03 24.38
N ASP A 93 -12.89 17.65 25.43
CA ASP A 93 -14.34 17.62 25.66
C ASP A 93 -15.08 18.51 24.66
N GLN A 94 -14.48 19.62 24.24
CA GLN A 94 -15.03 20.44 23.15
C GLN A 94 -15.05 19.66 21.84
N ILE A 95 -13.98 18.92 21.51
CA ILE A 95 -13.91 18.05 20.34
C ILE A 95 -15.00 16.97 20.40
N LYS A 96 -15.14 16.24 21.53
CA LYS A 96 -16.16 15.22 21.71
C LYS A 96 -17.57 15.76 21.48
N LYS A 97 -17.85 16.98 21.98
CA LYS A 97 -19.13 17.68 21.74
C LYS A 97 -19.31 18.05 20.27
N ALA A 98 -18.28 18.60 19.63
CA ALA A 98 -18.31 19.04 18.24
C ALA A 98 -18.51 17.89 17.23
N ILE A 99 -18.00 16.69 17.55
CA ILE A 99 -18.15 15.48 16.71
C ILE A 99 -19.17 14.48 17.28
N LYS A 100 -20.09 14.97 18.14
CA LYS A 100 -21.19 14.15 18.66
C LYS A 100 -22.09 13.72 17.49
N LEU A 101 -22.32 12.43 17.36
CA LEU A 101 -23.36 11.83 16.54
C LEU A 101 -24.60 11.63 17.42
N SER A 102 -25.77 11.48 16.85
CA SER A 102 -27.05 11.34 17.56
C SER A 102 -26.98 10.36 18.76
N ASP A 103 -27.80 10.54 19.77
CA ASP A 103 -27.73 9.80 21.03
C ASP A 103 -27.63 8.28 20.85
N LEU A 104 -26.61 7.70 21.51
CA LEU A 104 -26.07 6.36 21.26
C LEU A 104 -26.77 5.26 22.09
N ALA A 105 -27.87 5.56 22.79
CA ALA A 105 -28.43 4.64 23.77
C ALA A 105 -29.00 3.33 23.18
N GLU A 106 -29.43 3.33 21.89
CA GLU A 106 -29.97 2.15 21.20
C GLU A 106 -29.65 2.16 19.69
N VAL A 107 -28.37 2.15 19.33
CA VAL A 107 -27.99 2.35 17.93
C VAL A 107 -27.77 1.03 17.21
N ASN A 108 -28.59 0.76 16.20
CA ASN A 108 -28.31 -0.28 15.21
C ASN A 108 -27.11 0.16 14.35
N CYS A 109 -25.93 -0.39 14.66
CA CYS A 109 -24.67 -0.09 13.95
C CYS A 109 -24.70 -0.50 12.47
N ASP A 110 -25.53 -1.46 12.10
CA ASP A 110 -25.64 -1.98 10.74
C ASP A 110 -26.54 -1.13 9.85
N ARG A 111 -27.29 -0.19 10.43
CA ARG A 111 -28.12 0.71 9.64
C ARG A 111 -27.28 1.62 8.73
N ALA A 112 -27.88 2.02 7.63
CA ALA A 112 -27.29 3.05 6.77
C ALA A 112 -27.12 4.38 7.52
N ALA A 113 -25.97 5.00 7.38
CA ALA A 113 -25.71 6.31 7.95
C ALA A 113 -26.50 7.40 7.23
N SER A 114 -27.02 8.36 7.99
CA SER A 114 -27.71 9.54 7.47
C SER A 114 -26.74 10.52 6.80
N HIS A 115 -27.27 11.43 5.96
CA HIS A 115 -26.46 12.51 5.37
C HIS A 115 -25.70 13.35 6.40
N LYS A 116 -26.33 13.65 7.52
CA LYS A 116 -25.72 14.43 8.62
C LYS A 116 -24.54 13.69 9.21
N GLU A 117 -24.64 12.39 9.43
CA GLU A 117 -23.56 11.56 9.96
C GLU A 117 -22.40 11.43 8.98
N VAL A 118 -22.68 11.22 7.70
CA VAL A 118 -21.66 11.20 6.63
C VAL A 118 -20.96 12.56 6.49
N TYR A 119 -21.73 13.66 6.56
CA TYR A 119 -21.17 15.01 6.52
C TYR A 119 -20.26 15.29 7.72
N MET A 120 -20.69 14.88 8.92
CA MET A 120 -19.89 15.00 10.13
C MET A 120 -18.60 14.18 10.02
N ALA A 121 -18.67 12.92 9.56
CA ALA A 121 -17.50 12.08 9.38
C ALA A 121 -16.43 12.73 8.49
N LYS A 122 -16.82 13.40 7.40
CA LYS A 122 -15.90 14.12 6.52
C LYS A 122 -15.18 15.29 7.19
N LYS A 123 -15.71 15.81 8.30
CA LYS A 123 -15.16 16.99 9.00
C LYS A 123 -14.41 16.66 10.28
N MET A 124 -14.53 15.44 10.81
CA MET A 124 -14.01 15.08 12.15
C MET A 124 -12.53 15.39 12.32
N GLU A 125 -11.67 14.99 11.39
CA GLU A 125 -10.22 15.27 11.48
C GLU A 125 -9.92 16.78 11.43
N ASN A 126 -10.60 17.53 10.54
CA ASN A 126 -10.42 18.98 10.45
C ASN A 126 -10.88 19.69 11.72
N ILE A 127 -11.90 19.21 12.40
CA ILE A 127 -12.35 19.75 13.70
C ILE A 127 -11.24 19.56 14.73
N VAL A 128 -10.63 18.36 14.82
CA VAL A 128 -9.52 18.11 15.75
C VAL A 128 -8.31 18.98 15.42
N ILE A 129 -7.93 19.08 14.15
CA ILE A 129 -6.82 19.93 13.70
C ILE A 129 -7.08 21.40 14.06
N SER A 130 -8.32 21.88 13.92
CA SER A 130 -8.68 23.25 14.28
C SER A 130 -8.56 23.51 15.78
N HIS A 131 -8.98 22.58 16.63
CA HIS A 131 -8.80 22.69 18.08
C HIS A 131 -7.32 22.64 18.49
N LEU A 132 -6.52 21.75 17.89
CA LEU A 132 -5.07 21.72 18.08
C LEU A 132 -4.41 23.04 17.67
N ALA A 133 -4.81 23.62 16.54
CA ALA A 133 -4.28 24.89 16.06
C ALA A 133 -4.61 26.04 17.01
N ASN A 134 -5.83 26.09 17.56
CA ASN A 134 -6.23 27.10 18.55
C ASN A 134 -5.44 26.96 19.85
N ASP A 135 -5.26 25.73 20.34
CA ASP A 135 -4.45 25.45 21.53
C ASP A 135 -2.98 25.91 21.34
N LEU A 136 -2.37 25.55 20.18
CA LEU A 136 -1.01 25.98 19.85
C LEU A 136 -0.89 27.50 19.74
N LYS A 137 -1.88 28.15 19.13
CA LYS A 137 -1.89 29.62 19.01
C LYS A 137 -1.95 30.30 20.38
N SER A 138 -2.77 29.79 21.31
CA SER A 138 -2.90 30.36 22.66
C SER A 138 -1.62 30.24 23.49
N ARG A 139 -0.82 29.17 23.24
CA ARG A 139 0.42 28.90 24.00
C ARG A 139 1.67 29.59 23.43
N ASN A 140 1.75 29.81 22.11
CA ASN A 140 3.02 30.14 21.44
C ASN A 140 3.03 31.49 20.72
N SER A 141 2.04 32.34 20.82
CA SER A 141 1.93 33.63 20.10
C SER A 141 2.24 33.52 18.58
N SER A 142 1.99 32.34 17.98
CA SER A 142 2.25 32.07 16.57
C SER A 142 1.11 32.62 15.70
N SER A 143 1.42 32.88 14.42
CA SER A 143 0.38 33.21 13.44
C SER A 143 -0.62 32.06 13.27
N ARG A 144 -1.85 32.37 12.86
CA ARG A 144 -2.89 31.36 12.61
C ARG A 144 -2.45 30.31 11.57
N SER A 145 -1.70 30.74 10.56
CA SER A 145 -1.20 29.84 9.50
C SER A 145 -0.13 28.88 10.04
N GLU A 146 0.81 29.37 10.84
CA GLU A 146 1.86 28.55 11.45
C GLU A 146 1.28 27.55 12.46
N ALA A 147 0.36 28.01 13.32
CA ALA A 147 -0.34 27.14 14.26
C ALA A 147 -1.14 26.04 13.55
N HIS A 148 -1.83 26.36 12.45
CA HIS A 148 -2.56 25.37 11.67
C HIS A 148 -1.62 24.34 11.03
N LYS A 149 -0.50 24.77 10.43
CA LYS A 149 0.50 23.87 9.86
C LYS A 149 1.08 22.93 10.92
N ALA A 150 1.46 23.47 12.07
CA ALA A 150 1.96 22.67 13.19
C ALA A 150 0.91 21.67 13.71
N ALA A 151 -0.36 22.08 13.78
CA ALA A 151 -1.46 21.19 14.17
C ALA A 151 -1.66 20.02 13.19
N VAL A 152 -1.57 20.26 11.88
CA VAL A 152 -1.62 19.21 10.85
C VAL A 152 -0.44 18.24 11.04
N ASP A 153 0.76 18.74 11.27
CA ASP A 153 1.95 17.92 11.46
C ASP A 153 1.84 17.06 12.73
N ILE A 154 1.41 17.65 13.85
CA ILE A 154 1.17 16.93 15.12
C ILE A 154 0.10 15.86 14.94
N TYR A 155 -1.04 16.20 14.34
CA TYR A 155 -2.12 15.23 14.10
C TYR A 155 -1.65 14.05 13.24
N ASN A 156 -0.90 14.32 12.17
CA ASN A 156 -0.38 13.28 11.30
C ASN A 156 0.65 12.38 11.99
N GLN A 157 1.57 12.95 12.78
CA GLN A 157 2.55 12.19 13.57
C GLN A 157 1.86 11.33 14.62
N THR A 158 0.90 11.88 15.35
CA THR A 158 0.11 11.13 16.35
C THR A 158 -0.68 10.00 15.71
N ARG A 159 -1.28 10.24 14.54
CA ARG A 159 -1.96 9.20 13.75
C ARG A 159 -1.01 8.07 13.35
N VAL A 160 0.22 8.38 12.93
CA VAL A 160 1.24 7.37 12.62
C VAL A 160 1.52 6.50 13.85
N ILE A 161 1.76 7.12 15.00
CA ILE A 161 2.01 6.41 16.25
C ILE A 161 0.81 5.53 16.65
N TYR A 162 -0.40 6.10 16.58
CA TYR A 162 -1.64 5.36 16.89
C TYR A 162 -1.81 4.11 16.00
N LEU A 163 -1.62 4.26 14.69
CA LEU A 163 -1.78 3.17 13.74
C LEU A 163 -0.66 2.13 13.82
N ASN A 164 0.59 2.55 14.09
CA ASN A 164 1.70 1.63 14.27
C ASN A 164 1.59 0.80 15.57
N ASN A 165 0.94 1.37 16.61
CA ASN A 165 0.74 0.67 17.88
C ASN A 165 -0.39 -0.35 17.87
N ARG A 166 -1.19 -0.41 16.80
CA ARG A 166 -2.22 -1.46 16.63
C ARG A 166 -1.56 -2.78 16.25
N PRO A 167 -2.09 -3.93 16.71
CA PRO A 167 -1.59 -5.23 16.27
C PRO A 167 -1.86 -5.41 14.77
N TRP A 168 -0.87 -5.88 14.05
CA TRP A 168 -0.99 -6.29 12.66
C TRP A 168 -0.97 -7.81 12.61
N THR A 169 -2.10 -8.38 12.25
CA THR A 169 -2.31 -9.82 12.21
C THR A 169 -2.65 -10.28 10.80
N THR A 170 -2.46 -11.56 10.54
CA THR A 170 -2.82 -12.18 9.27
C THR A 170 -4.31 -12.01 9.00
N ILE A 171 -4.63 -11.45 7.84
CA ILE A 171 -5.98 -11.31 7.32
C ILE A 171 -6.27 -12.52 6.44
N GLU A 172 -7.27 -13.30 6.82
CA GLU A 172 -7.73 -14.44 6.04
C GLU A 172 -9.18 -14.22 5.58
N LYS A 173 -9.41 -14.40 4.28
CA LYS A 173 -10.74 -14.30 3.66
C LYS A 173 -11.01 -15.53 2.83
N LYS A 174 -12.20 -16.09 3.00
CA LYS A 174 -12.65 -17.28 2.26
C LYS A 174 -13.84 -16.95 1.38
N PHE A 175 -13.88 -17.56 0.22
CA PHE A 175 -15.05 -17.48 -0.67
C PHE A 175 -15.15 -18.71 -1.56
N VAL A 176 -16.37 -19.06 -1.91
CA VAL A 176 -16.66 -20.20 -2.78
C VAL A 176 -16.93 -19.73 -4.20
N GLN A 177 -16.35 -20.44 -5.16
CA GLN A 177 -16.51 -20.23 -6.60
C GLN A 177 -16.44 -21.56 -7.34
N HIS A 178 -17.47 -21.90 -8.14
CA HIS A 178 -17.53 -23.15 -8.90
C HIS A 178 -17.16 -24.39 -8.05
N ASN A 179 -17.77 -24.52 -6.87
CA ASN A 179 -17.54 -25.60 -5.89
C ASN A 179 -16.11 -25.68 -5.32
N ASN A 180 -15.25 -24.71 -5.58
CA ASN A 180 -13.95 -24.59 -4.94
C ASN A 180 -13.98 -23.51 -3.85
N GLU A 181 -13.45 -23.83 -2.66
CA GLU A 181 -13.20 -22.82 -1.62
C GLU A 181 -11.82 -22.22 -1.81
N TYR A 182 -11.77 -20.93 -2.11
CA TYR A 182 -10.54 -20.16 -2.21
C TYR A 182 -10.27 -19.43 -0.91
N VAL A 183 -9.00 -19.38 -0.52
CA VAL A 183 -8.53 -18.69 0.68
C VAL A 183 -7.52 -17.63 0.26
N SER A 184 -7.83 -16.38 0.54
CA SER A 184 -6.90 -15.27 0.36
C SER A 184 -6.30 -14.90 1.71
N LYS A 185 -4.97 -14.93 1.81
CA LYS A 185 -4.23 -14.56 3.03
C LYS A 185 -3.34 -13.36 2.76
N GLN A 186 -3.34 -12.43 3.71
CA GLN A 186 -2.41 -11.31 3.75
C GLN A 186 -1.68 -11.39 5.10
N ARG A 187 -0.41 -11.79 5.06
CA ARG A 187 0.42 -11.92 6.26
C ARG A 187 1.31 -10.71 6.41
N PRO A 188 1.17 -9.92 7.48
CA PRO A 188 2.02 -8.75 7.71
C PRO A 188 3.45 -9.16 8.06
N ALA A 189 4.40 -8.24 7.86
CA ALA A 189 5.80 -8.45 8.23
C ALA A 189 5.98 -8.93 9.67
N ALA A 190 5.15 -8.43 10.59
CA ALA A 190 5.14 -8.84 12.00
C ALA A 190 4.87 -10.34 12.24
N GLU A 191 4.30 -11.04 11.26
CA GLU A 191 3.98 -12.47 11.34
C GLU A 191 4.71 -13.32 10.30
N ILE A 192 5.60 -12.72 9.48
CA ILE A 192 6.46 -13.45 8.56
C ILE A 192 7.64 -14.00 9.33
N LYS A 193 7.54 -15.26 9.72
CA LYS A 193 8.61 -15.97 10.45
C LYS A 193 8.51 -17.47 10.24
N LYS A 194 9.59 -18.16 10.54
CA LYS A 194 9.66 -19.62 10.52
C LYS A 194 10.23 -20.11 11.87
N GLY A 195 9.41 -20.84 12.63
CA GLY A 195 9.81 -21.31 13.96
C GLY A 195 10.24 -20.14 14.86
N GLU A 196 11.48 -20.16 15.30
CA GLU A 196 12.10 -19.12 16.12
C GLU A 196 12.67 -17.92 15.34
N HIS A 197 12.70 -17.97 14.01
CA HIS A 197 13.30 -16.91 13.20
C HIS A 197 12.28 -15.87 12.77
N ASP A 198 12.62 -14.61 13.00
CA ASP A 198 11.89 -13.45 12.52
C ASP A 198 12.50 -12.87 11.24
N ILE A 199 11.79 -11.95 10.59
CA ILE A 199 12.36 -11.22 9.46
C ILE A 199 13.36 -10.17 9.93
N PHE A 200 14.34 -9.91 9.06
CA PHE A 200 15.39 -8.93 9.25
C PHE A 200 14.89 -7.48 9.31
N PRO A 201 15.64 -6.59 9.95
CA PRO A 201 16.77 -6.83 10.88
C PRO A 201 16.33 -6.94 12.33
N THR A 202 15.10 -6.59 12.63
CA THR A 202 14.50 -6.61 13.97
C THR A 202 13.06 -7.06 13.88
N SER A 203 12.59 -7.69 14.96
CA SER A 203 11.19 -8.06 15.07
C SER A 203 10.27 -6.84 14.98
N TYR A 204 9.17 -6.96 14.26
CA TYR A 204 8.09 -5.97 14.28
C TYR A 204 7.27 -6.00 15.58
N ASN A 205 7.52 -6.97 16.47
CA ASN A 205 6.84 -7.13 17.77
C ASN A 205 5.31 -7.14 17.68
N GLY A 206 4.75 -7.82 16.68
CA GLY A 206 3.30 -7.87 16.45
C GLY A 206 2.70 -6.57 15.91
N LYS A 207 3.52 -5.55 15.66
CA LYS A 207 3.11 -4.24 15.15
C LYS A 207 3.45 -4.10 13.68
N GLY A 208 2.80 -3.16 12.99
CA GLY A 208 3.13 -2.83 11.62
C GLY A 208 3.80 -1.46 11.50
N VAL A 209 4.33 -1.19 10.32
CA VAL A 209 4.75 0.15 9.91
C VAL A 209 3.79 0.63 8.84
N ASN A 210 2.93 1.59 9.19
CA ASN A 210 1.91 2.09 8.26
C ASN A 210 2.52 2.96 7.14
N CYS A 211 1.76 3.17 6.09
CA CYS A 211 2.21 3.87 4.89
C CYS A 211 2.45 5.39 5.08
N TRP A 212 2.07 5.95 6.22
CA TRP A 212 2.31 7.36 6.56
C TRP A 212 3.65 7.58 7.27
N ASP A 213 4.29 6.50 7.73
CA ASP A 213 5.61 6.56 8.35
C ASP A 213 6.70 6.73 7.28
N THR A 214 6.74 7.93 6.72
CA THR A 214 7.63 8.28 5.61
C THR A 214 9.07 8.55 6.05
N SER A 215 9.32 8.66 7.35
CA SER A 215 10.65 8.93 7.92
C SER A 215 11.32 7.68 8.47
N ASN A 216 10.66 6.54 8.49
CA ASN A 216 11.24 5.29 8.97
C ASN A 216 12.36 4.81 8.04
N THR A 217 13.59 4.74 8.55
CA THR A 217 14.78 4.30 7.82
C THR A 217 15.18 2.86 8.13
N ILE A 218 14.45 2.18 9.02
CA ILE A 218 14.76 0.82 9.49
C ILE A 218 13.84 -0.18 8.78
N HIS A 219 12.53 0.04 8.88
CA HIS A 219 11.52 -0.91 8.43
C HIS A 219 10.82 -0.51 7.13
N ALA A 220 10.53 -1.51 6.30
CA ALA A 220 9.67 -1.33 5.13
C ALA A 220 8.23 -1.05 5.57
N SER A 221 7.64 0.02 5.02
CA SER A 221 6.26 0.38 5.35
C SER A 221 5.29 -0.52 4.59
N ASN A 222 4.19 -0.89 5.26
CA ASN A 222 3.08 -1.64 4.68
C ASN A 222 3.54 -2.93 3.96
N LEU A 223 4.43 -3.68 4.61
CA LEU A 223 5.03 -4.91 4.09
C LEU A 223 4.18 -6.13 4.46
N TRP A 224 3.77 -6.89 3.43
CA TRP A 224 2.91 -8.07 3.56
C TRP A 224 3.32 -9.17 2.57
N ASN A 225 3.16 -10.42 2.98
CA ASN A 225 3.09 -11.54 2.04
C ASN A 225 1.62 -11.75 1.65
N SER A 226 1.32 -11.67 0.36
CA SER A 226 -0.02 -11.87 -0.21
C SER A 226 -0.09 -13.23 -0.89
N MET A 227 -1.10 -14.02 -0.53
CA MET A 227 -1.29 -15.37 -1.04
C MET A 227 -2.73 -15.58 -1.48
N VAL A 228 -2.92 -16.51 -2.42
CA VAL A 228 -4.21 -17.16 -2.68
C VAL A 228 -3.99 -18.65 -2.84
N SER A 229 -4.84 -19.43 -2.19
CA SER A 229 -4.84 -20.90 -2.24
C SER A 229 -6.24 -21.42 -2.52
N VAL A 230 -6.33 -22.67 -2.89
CA VAL A 230 -7.58 -23.41 -3.00
C VAL A 230 -7.56 -24.57 -2.00
N LYS A 231 -8.67 -24.81 -1.32
CA LYS A 231 -8.81 -26.02 -0.51
C LYS A 231 -9.04 -27.22 -1.39
N THR A 232 -8.21 -28.22 -1.21
CA THR A 232 -8.34 -29.52 -1.83
C THR A 232 -9.39 -30.38 -1.11
N LYS A 233 -9.84 -31.48 -1.71
CA LYS A 233 -10.88 -32.35 -1.16
C LYS A 233 -10.51 -32.96 0.19
N ASP A 234 -9.23 -33.13 0.47
CA ASP A 234 -8.67 -33.59 1.75
C ASP A 234 -8.52 -32.48 2.79
N GLY A 235 -9.03 -31.28 2.50
CA GLY A 235 -9.02 -30.12 3.41
C GLY A 235 -7.69 -29.35 3.45
N LYS A 236 -6.65 -29.80 2.74
CA LYS A 236 -5.38 -29.08 2.63
C LYS A 236 -5.52 -27.86 1.73
N GLU A 237 -4.63 -26.89 1.92
CA GLU A 237 -4.53 -25.74 1.03
C GLU A 237 -3.42 -25.96 -0.01
N LYS A 238 -3.79 -25.84 -1.30
CA LYS A 238 -2.83 -25.77 -2.41
C LYS A 238 -2.63 -24.29 -2.77
N GLU A 239 -1.41 -23.80 -2.61
CA GLU A 239 -1.05 -22.44 -3.05
C GLU A 239 -1.19 -22.33 -4.58
N LEU A 240 -1.86 -21.28 -5.01
CA LEU A 240 -1.99 -20.92 -6.43
C LEU A 240 -1.09 -19.74 -6.80
N PHE A 241 -0.86 -18.84 -5.87
CA PHE A 241 -0.01 -17.66 -6.06
C PHE A 241 0.43 -17.10 -4.72
N SER A 242 1.68 -16.63 -4.66
CA SER A 242 2.24 -15.90 -3.52
C SER A 242 3.20 -14.82 -4.01
N GLY A 243 3.24 -13.68 -3.27
CA GLY A 243 4.18 -12.60 -3.57
C GLY A 243 4.23 -11.56 -2.46
N ILE A 244 5.18 -10.65 -2.55
CA ILE A 244 5.44 -9.64 -1.52
C ILE A 244 4.91 -8.29 -1.98
N ARG A 245 4.13 -7.64 -1.13
CA ARG A 245 3.63 -6.28 -1.36
C ARG A 245 4.12 -5.33 -0.29
N HIS A 246 4.43 -4.10 -0.68
CA HIS A 246 4.98 -3.08 0.23
C HIS A 246 4.66 -1.66 -0.22
N ALA A 247 4.95 -0.67 0.62
CA ALA A 247 5.01 0.73 0.20
C ALA A 247 6.33 1.03 -0.50
N VAL A 248 6.48 2.24 -1.05
CA VAL A 248 7.73 2.66 -1.67
C VAL A 248 8.92 2.49 -0.72
N LEU A 249 10.07 2.09 -1.26
CA LEU A 249 11.29 1.91 -0.47
C LEU A 249 11.91 3.23 -0.01
N SER A 250 11.67 4.34 -0.73
CA SER A 250 12.16 5.66 -0.34
C SER A 250 11.53 6.16 0.95
N PRO A 251 12.29 6.41 2.04
CA PRO A 251 11.80 7.13 3.22
C PRO A 251 11.76 8.63 2.94
N MET A 252 10.82 9.06 2.11
CA MET A 252 10.74 10.41 1.54
C MET A 252 10.57 11.55 2.56
N GLY A 253 10.25 11.24 3.80
CA GLY A 253 10.22 12.20 4.92
C GLY A 253 11.62 12.57 5.43
N VAL A 254 12.65 11.79 5.06
CA VAL A 254 14.05 12.05 5.40
C VAL A 254 14.64 13.04 4.41
N LYS A 255 15.11 14.19 4.91
CA LYS A 255 15.66 15.28 4.07
C LYS A 255 17.09 14.99 3.62
N ASN A 256 17.92 14.41 4.50
CA ASN A 256 19.30 14.05 4.17
C ASN A 256 19.31 12.94 3.12
N LEU A 257 19.99 13.15 1.99
CA LEU A 257 20.05 12.22 0.86
C LEU A 257 20.74 10.91 1.22
N HIS A 258 21.82 10.97 2.02
CA HIS A 258 22.57 9.79 2.45
C HIS A 258 21.73 8.91 3.36
N ASP A 259 21.11 9.49 4.39
CA ASP A 259 20.23 8.76 5.33
C ASP A 259 19.00 8.19 4.60
N ARG A 260 18.48 8.93 3.62
CA ARG A 260 17.37 8.48 2.78
C ARG A 260 17.77 7.29 1.91
N HIS A 261 18.97 7.29 1.36
CA HIS A 261 19.51 6.15 0.60
C HIS A 261 19.71 4.93 1.50
N ILE A 262 20.33 5.08 2.66
CA ILE A 262 20.49 4.01 3.66
C ILE A 262 19.14 3.43 4.04
N GLY A 263 18.17 4.28 4.35
CA GLY A 263 16.83 3.84 4.68
C GLY A 263 16.13 3.09 3.54
N ALA A 264 16.33 3.50 2.29
CA ALA A 264 15.79 2.80 1.13
C ALA A 264 16.42 1.40 0.97
N VAL A 265 17.72 1.29 1.19
CA VAL A 265 18.45 0.00 1.16
C VAL A 265 17.98 -0.92 2.29
N ASN A 266 17.81 -0.41 3.51
CA ASN A 266 17.29 -1.19 4.64
C ASN A 266 15.89 -1.74 4.35
N ARG A 267 14.99 -0.89 3.83
CA ARG A 267 13.65 -1.32 3.43
C ARG A 267 13.69 -2.38 2.31
N ALA A 268 14.61 -2.25 1.35
CA ALA A 268 14.81 -3.26 0.31
C ALA A 268 15.29 -4.59 0.88
N LYS A 269 16.22 -4.59 1.84
CA LYS A 269 16.68 -5.80 2.54
C LYS A 269 15.53 -6.52 3.24
N GLU A 270 14.61 -5.79 3.86
CA GLU A 270 13.44 -6.42 4.49
C GLU A 270 12.49 -7.05 3.47
N VAL A 271 12.29 -6.43 2.31
CA VAL A 271 11.52 -7.04 1.21
C VAL A 271 12.18 -8.32 0.73
N VAL A 272 13.52 -8.32 0.59
CA VAL A 272 14.30 -9.52 0.23
C VAL A 272 14.19 -10.61 1.30
N SER A 273 14.25 -10.23 2.58
CA SER A 273 14.06 -11.17 3.69
C SER A 273 12.66 -11.78 3.68
N ALA A 274 11.62 -10.97 3.50
CA ALA A 274 10.25 -11.46 3.38
C ALA A 274 10.09 -12.42 2.18
N ALA A 275 10.77 -12.12 1.06
CA ALA A 275 10.77 -12.99 -0.12
C ALA A 275 11.45 -14.35 0.16
N LEU A 276 12.58 -14.36 0.87
CA LEU A 276 13.24 -15.60 1.27
C LEU A 276 12.35 -16.43 2.21
N PHE A 277 11.70 -15.79 3.19
CA PHE A 277 10.78 -16.46 4.12
C PHE A 277 9.52 -17.02 3.40
N SER A 278 9.15 -16.49 2.24
CA SER A 278 8.09 -17.07 1.41
C SER A 278 8.50 -18.33 0.65
N LYS A 279 9.80 -18.71 0.69
CA LYS A 279 10.37 -19.89 0.06
C LYS A 279 11.01 -20.83 1.10
N PRO A 280 10.20 -21.63 1.85
CA PRO A 280 10.67 -22.40 3.00
C PRO A 280 11.89 -23.28 2.72
N ALA A 281 11.93 -23.96 1.57
CA ALA A 281 13.05 -24.82 1.19
C ALA A 281 14.37 -24.05 0.97
N LEU A 282 14.29 -22.83 0.38
CA LEU A 282 15.48 -21.97 0.24
C LEU A 282 15.92 -21.41 1.60
N LEU A 283 14.96 -21.05 2.44
CA LEU A 283 15.27 -20.54 3.79
C LEU A 283 16.00 -21.63 4.62
N GLU A 284 15.56 -22.88 4.58
CA GLU A 284 16.23 -23.99 5.29
C GLU A 284 17.68 -24.17 4.82
N ARG A 285 17.93 -24.16 3.55
CA ARG A 285 19.28 -24.25 2.98
C ARG A 285 20.14 -23.05 3.38
N ALA A 286 19.57 -21.83 3.34
CA ALA A 286 20.28 -20.63 3.79
C ALA A 286 20.64 -20.68 5.28
N LEU A 287 19.74 -21.21 6.12
CA LEU A 287 19.97 -21.40 7.57
C LEU A 287 21.04 -22.46 7.86
N SER A 288 21.23 -23.45 6.98
CA SER A 288 22.31 -24.43 7.08
C SER A 288 23.68 -23.90 6.60
N GLY A 289 23.75 -22.64 6.17
CA GLY A 289 24.99 -21.98 5.75
C GLY A 289 25.24 -21.99 4.23
N GLU A 290 24.31 -22.52 3.44
CA GLU A 290 24.43 -22.52 1.98
C GLU A 290 24.13 -21.12 1.41
N VAL A 291 24.88 -20.71 0.37
CA VAL A 291 24.56 -19.52 -0.43
C VAL A 291 23.47 -19.90 -1.45
N VAL A 292 22.22 -19.53 -1.16
CA VAL A 292 21.07 -19.90 -1.99
C VAL A 292 20.76 -18.83 -3.03
N PRO A 293 20.33 -19.23 -4.26
CA PRO A 293 19.87 -18.27 -5.27
C PRO A 293 18.49 -17.74 -4.92
N LEU A 294 18.31 -16.39 -4.98
CA LEU A 294 17.01 -15.76 -4.82
C LEU A 294 16.83 -14.70 -5.91
N ARG A 295 15.85 -14.93 -6.79
CA ARG A 295 15.48 -14.01 -7.87
C ARG A 295 14.18 -13.28 -7.52
N LEU A 296 14.21 -11.96 -7.55
CA LEU A 296 13.05 -11.09 -7.40
C LEU A 296 12.64 -10.46 -8.73
N VAL A 297 11.33 -10.34 -8.94
CA VAL A 297 10.77 -9.46 -9.96
C VAL A 297 9.99 -8.35 -9.27
N SER A 298 10.58 -7.15 -9.26
CA SER A 298 10.01 -5.97 -8.58
C SER A 298 9.19 -5.14 -9.57
N THR A 299 7.91 -4.94 -9.26
CA THR A 299 6.97 -4.16 -10.06
C THR A 299 6.54 -2.90 -9.32
N SER A 300 7.09 -1.75 -9.69
CA SER A 300 6.68 -0.46 -9.15
C SER A 300 5.52 0.15 -9.94
N LEU A 301 4.47 0.57 -9.23
CA LEU A 301 3.29 1.26 -9.78
C LEU A 301 3.36 2.78 -9.55
N LEU A 302 4.54 3.31 -9.29
CA LEU A 302 4.80 4.75 -9.24
C LEU A 302 4.66 5.33 -10.64
N THR A 303 4.17 6.57 -10.73
CA THR A 303 3.99 7.24 -12.01
C THR A 303 4.99 8.39 -12.11
N PRO A 304 6.15 8.18 -12.74
CA PRO A 304 7.08 9.26 -13.00
C PRO A 304 6.48 10.23 -14.03
N THR A 305 6.77 11.52 -13.88
CA THR A 305 6.29 12.55 -14.79
C THR A 305 7.44 13.23 -15.54
N GLY A 306 8.66 13.05 -15.09
CA GLY A 306 9.84 13.77 -15.60
C GLY A 306 9.98 15.21 -15.09
N LEU A 307 9.07 15.65 -14.21
CA LEU A 307 9.04 17.01 -13.67
C LEU A 307 9.66 17.11 -12.26
N PHE A 308 10.44 16.10 -11.86
CA PHE A 308 11.08 16.00 -10.53
C PHE A 308 10.08 16.10 -9.36
N VAL A 309 8.85 15.68 -9.58
CA VAL A 309 7.84 15.59 -8.52
C VAL A 309 8.14 14.40 -7.57
N LYS A 310 7.40 14.34 -6.48
CA LYS A 310 7.66 13.36 -5.40
C LYS A 310 7.78 11.91 -5.89
N GLU A 311 6.96 11.46 -6.85
CA GLU A 311 7.03 10.07 -7.34
C GLU A 311 8.28 9.80 -8.21
N ASP A 312 8.83 10.79 -8.90
CA ASP A 312 10.11 10.67 -9.63
C ASP A 312 11.28 10.40 -8.68
N ILE A 313 11.33 11.16 -7.57
CA ILE A 313 12.35 10.99 -6.53
C ILE A 313 12.22 9.61 -5.87
N MET A 314 11.01 9.22 -5.52
CA MET A 314 10.72 7.91 -4.91
C MET A 314 11.15 6.74 -5.79
N LEU A 315 10.85 6.82 -7.09
CA LEU A 315 11.24 5.78 -8.05
C LEU A 315 12.76 5.69 -8.17
N ARG A 316 13.44 6.83 -8.28
CA ARG A 316 14.91 6.87 -8.34
C ARG A 316 15.55 6.26 -7.10
N ASP A 317 15.10 6.64 -5.89
CA ASP A 317 15.62 6.09 -4.64
C ASP A 317 15.41 4.57 -4.57
N GLN A 318 14.25 4.08 -4.99
CA GLN A 318 13.94 2.65 -5.03
C GLN A 318 14.83 1.88 -6.02
N ILE A 319 15.04 2.40 -7.23
CA ILE A 319 15.92 1.79 -8.23
C ILE A 319 17.36 1.76 -7.73
N GLN A 320 17.83 2.84 -7.08
CA GLN A 320 19.17 2.88 -6.49
C GLN A 320 19.32 1.86 -5.35
N ALA A 321 18.29 1.69 -4.51
CA ALA A 321 18.30 0.67 -3.45
C ALA A 321 18.42 -0.75 -4.04
N TRP A 322 17.64 -1.07 -5.08
CA TRP A 322 17.76 -2.36 -5.77
C TRP A 322 19.15 -2.57 -6.39
N LYS A 323 19.72 -1.55 -7.03
CA LYS A 323 21.06 -1.62 -7.59
C LYS A 323 22.13 -1.84 -6.50
N ALA A 324 21.99 -1.21 -5.34
CA ALA A 324 22.89 -1.39 -4.22
C ALA A 324 22.89 -2.82 -3.65
N LEU A 325 21.74 -3.53 -3.71
CA LEU A 325 21.64 -4.93 -3.29
C LEU A 325 22.06 -5.93 -4.37
N ASN A 326 21.91 -5.56 -5.64
CA ASN A 326 22.20 -6.43 -6.79
C ASN A 326 23.68 -6.27 -7.23
N GLN A 327 24.62 -6.40 -6.28
CA GLN A 327 26.05 -6.30 -6.59
C GLN A 327 26.55 -7.62 -7.19
N SER A 328 27.00 -7.55 -8.44
CA SER A 328 27.57 -8.70 -9.15
C SER A 328 28.78 -9.28 -8.41
N GLY A 329 28.77 -10.59 -8.18
CA GLY A 329 29.94 -11.34 -7.70
C GLY A 329 30.07 -11.50 -6.18
N SER A 330 29.23 -10.86 -5.37
CA SER A 330 29.25 -11.04 -3.92
C SER A 330 27.87 -11.43 -3.38
N PRO A 331 27.75 -12.46 -2.53
CA PRO A 331 26.50 -12.80 -1.89
C PRO A 331 25.97 -11.67 -1.01
N LEU A 332 24.67 -11.38 -1.10
CA LEU A 332 24.01 -10.45 -0.18
C LEU A 332 23.90 -11.11 1.20
N THR A 333 24.41 -10.42 2.22
CA THR A 333 24.27 -10.85 3.62
C THR A 333 22.99 -10.24 4.21
N LEU A 334 22.14 -11.09 4.76
CA LEU A 334 20.96 -10.73 5.52
C LEU A 334 21.13 -11.18 6.96
N ASP A 335 20.82 -10.28 7.90
CA ASP A 335 20.73 -10.65 9.31
C ASP A 335 19.28 -11.03 9.61
N ILE A 336 19.05 -12.16 10.22
CA ILE A 336 17.75 -12.57 10.74
C ILE A 336 17.83 -12.63 12.27
N LYS A 337 16.71 -12.42 12.92
CA LYS A 337 16.62 -12.39 14.36
C LYS A 337 15.80 -13.57 14.86
N ASP A 338 16.31 -14.29 15.85
CA ASP A 338 15.54 -15.32 16.53
C ASP A 338 14.62 -14.71 17.60
N THR A 339 13.76 -15.52 18.22
CA THR A 339 12.83 -15.10 19.27
C THR A 339 13.53 -14.60 20.53
N ASN A 340 14.79 -14.98 20.74
CA ASN A 340 15.63 -14.53 21.87
C ASN A 340 16.38 -13.24 21.55
N GLY A 341 16.26 -12.72 20.33
CA GLY A 341 16.93 -11.51 19.88
C GLY A 341 18.33 -11.72 19.31
N ASN A 342 18.82 -12.96 19.18
CA ASN A 342 20.11 -13.25 18.60
C ASN A 342 20.08 -13.06 17.08
N LEU A 343 21.13 -12.42 16.55
CA LEU A 343 21.30 -12.21 15.12
C LEU A 343 22.01 -13.41 14.48
N ARG A 344 21.47 -13.89 13.37
CA ARG A 344 22.10 -14.90 12.51
C ARG A 344 22.29 -14.31 11.12
N GLN A 345 23.46 -14.48 10.55
CA GLN A 345 23.76 -14.03 9.19
C GLN A 345 23.54 -15.16 8.19
N ILE A 346 22.78 -14.87 7.16
CA ILE A 346 22.57 -15.75 6.02
C ILE A 346 23.06 -15.07 4.74
N LYS A 347 23.50 -15.87 3.78
CA LYS A 347 24.04 -15.39 2.52
C LYS A 347 23.18 -15.87 1.35
N ILE A 348 22.84 -14.97 0.43
CA ILE A 348 22.06 -15.28 -0.75
C ILE A 348 22.73 -14.75 -2.01
N ALA A 349 22.69 -15.51 -3.09
CA ALA A 349 22.99 -15.04 -4.44
C ALA A 349 21.75 -14.32 -4.97
N PHE A 350 21.73 -12.99 -4.79
CA PHE A 350 20.56 -12.16 -5.03
C PHE A 350 20.59 -11.53 -6.41
N GLU A 351 19.47 -11.66 -7.14
CA GLU A 351 19.23 -10.97 -8.41
C GLU A 351 17.84 -10.32 -8.42
N VAL A 352 17.72 -9.15 -9.04
CA VAL A 352 16.43 -8.46 -9.18
C VAL A 352 16.24 -7.90 -10.58
N ALA A 353 15.08 -8.21 -11.19
CA ALA A 353 14.57 -7.53 -12.37
C ALA A 353 13.56 -6.46 -11.91
N SER A 354 13.87 -5.18 -12.15
CA SER A 354 13.10 -4.06 -11.60
C SER A 354 12.32 -3.34 -12.69
N PHE A 355 10.99 -3.41 -12.59
CA PHE A 355 10.03 -2.81 -13.51
C PHE A 355 9.35 -1.58 -12.92
N ASN A 356 8.92 -0.67 -13.80
CA ASN A 356 8.04 0.43 -13.46
C ASN A 356 6.88 0.53 -14.44
N PHE A 357 5.66 0.38 -13.92
CA PHE A 357 4.42 0.52 -14.70
C PHE A 357 3.57 1.59 -14.04
N GLY A 358 3.71 2.83 -14.48
CA GLY A 358 2.87 3.94 -14.03
C GLY A 358 1.40 3.71 -14.40
N VAL A 359 0.52 3.66 -13.41
CA VAL A 359 -0.91 3.37 -13.59
C VAL A 359 -1.79 4.55 -13.18
N ASN A 360 -1.29 5.77 -13.24
CA ASN A 360 -2.09 6.97 -13.04
C ASN A 360 -2.84 7.27 -14.34
N GLU A 361 -4.15 7.20 -14.30
CA GLU A 361 -5.02 7.38 -15.47
C GLU A 361 -4.76 8.70 -16.22
N LEU A 362 -4.57 9.82 -15.51
CA LEU A 362 -4.24 11.10 -16.12
C LEU A 362 -2.89 11.07 -16.82
N SER A 363 -1.87 10.50 -16.18
CA SER A 363 -0.53 10.41 -16.76
C SER A 363 -0.50 9.47 -17.97
N LEU A 364 -1.25 8.37 -17.93
CA LEU A 364 -1.40 7.45 -19.07
C LEU A 364 -2.05 8.17 -20.26
N LYS A 365 -3.11 8.97 -20.05
CA LYS A 365 -3.77 9.73 -21.11
C LYS A 365 -2.84 10.76 -21.78
N PHE A 366 -1.98 11.40 -21.00
CA PHE A 366 -1.06 12.43 -21.51
C PHE A 366 0.32 11.88 -21.91
N GLY A 367 0.55 10.57 -21.79
CA GLY A 367 1.84 9.93 -22.10
C GLY A 367 2.99 10.36 -21.19
N LEU A 368 2.69 11.02 -20.06
CA LEU A 368 3.70 11.51 -19.13
C LEU A 368 4.43 10.35 -18.47
N GLY A 369 5.77 10.40 -18.49
CA GLY A 369 6.62 9.42 -17.84
C GLY A 369 6.78 8.07 -18.58
N ASN A 370 6.08 7.82 -19.68
CA ASN A 370 6.20 6.57 -20.44
C ASN A 370 7.65 6.28 -20.86
N LYS A 371 8.36 7.28 -21.39
CA LYS A 371 9.76 7.14 -21.80
C LYS A 371 10.67 6.79 -20.62
N ILE A 372 10.42 7.35 -19.44
CA ILE A 372 11.18 7.08 -18.21
C ILE A 372 10.91 5.64 -17.77
N SER A 373 9.64 5.23 -17.70
CA SER A 373 9.25 3.85 -17.36
C SER A 373 9.84 2.84 -18.33
N ASP A 374 9.75 3.08 -19.63
CA ASP A 374 10.30 2.21 -20.66
C ASP A 374 11.84 2.08 -20.55
N GLY A 375 12.54 3.14 -20.12
CA GLY A 375 13.98 3.10 -19.86
C GLY A 375 14.37 2.14 -18.74
N TYR A 376 13.50 1.95 -17.73
CA TYR A 376 13.70 0.94 -16.69
C TYR A 376 13.21 -0.45 -17.12
N ASN A 377 12.11 -0.51 -17.86
CA ASN A 377 11.47 -1.76 -18.24
C ASN A 377 12.27 -2.53 -19.29
N CYS A 378 12.92 -1.86 -20.24
CA CYS A 378 13.65 -2.54 -21.32
C CYS A 378 14.77 -3.46 -20.80
N PRO A 379 15.71 -3.00 -19.96
CA PRO A 379 16.73 -3.88 -19.37
C PRO A 379 16.14 -5.02 -18.51
N ALA A 380 15.08 -4.74 -17.76
CA ALA A 380 14.42 -5.75 -16.94
C ALA A 380 13.71 -6.81 -17.78
N LEU A 381 13.10 -6.44 -18.92
CA LEU A 381 12.54 -7.38 -19.89
C LEU A 381 13.62 -8.24 -20.55
N GLN A 382 14.76 -7.64 -20.89
CA GLN A 382 15.90 -8.38 -21.45
C GLN A 382 16.46 -9.40 -20.43
N GLN A 383 16.58 -9.03 -19.17
CA GLN A 383 16.99 -9.93 -18.10
C GLN A 383 15.99 -11.09 -17.93
N LEU A 384 14.69 -10.79 -18.00
CA LEU A 384 13.63 -11.78 -17.80
C LEU A 384 13.41 -12.68 -19.03
N LEU A 385 13.37 -12.11 -20.25
CA LEU A 385 12.92 -12.75 -21.49
C LEU A 385 14.00 -12.90 -22.57
N GLY A 386 15.23 -12.42 -22.30
CA GLY A 386 16.32 -12.35 -23.27
C GLY A 386 16.24 -11.13 -24.18
N ASN A 387 17.27 -10.94 -25.02
CA ASN A 387 17.42 -9.74 -25.84
C ASN A 387 16.39 -9.64 -26.98
N ASP A 388 15.85 -10.76 -27.44
CA ASP A 388 14.83 -10.76 -28.50
C ASP A 388 13.43 -10.64 -27.92
N LEU A 389 12.90 -9.43 -27.96
CA LEU A 389 11.56 -9.09 -27.45
C LEU A 389 10.46 -9.14 -28.52
N ARG A 390 10.71 -9.75 -29.69
CA ARG A 390 9.67 -9.98 -30.70
C ARG A 390 8.67 -11.02 -30.19
N PRO A 391 7.34 -10.86 -30.38
CA PRO A 391 6.32 -11.73 -29.79
C PRO A 391 6.46 -13.22 -30.14
N LYS A 392 6.95 -13.51 -31.34
CA LYS A 392 7.10 -14.90 -31.84
C LYS A 392 8.46 -15.54 -31.50
N SER A 393 9.41 -14.78 -30.92
CA SER A 393 10.72 -15.34 -30.56
C SER A 393 10.60 -16.18 -29.30
N GLU A 394 11.39 -17.25 -29.24
CA GLU A 394 11.52 -18.06 -28.02
C GLU A 394 12.06 -17.17 -26.87
N PRO A 395 11.55 -17.33 -25.65
CA PRO A 395 12.05 -16.57 -24.51
C PRO A 395 13.45 -17.06 -24.10
N GLY A 396 14.35 -16.09 -23.89
CA GLY A 396 15.66 -16.27 -23.27
C GLY A 396 15.66 -15.81 -21.82
N GLY A 397 16.82 -15.33 -21.34
CA GLY A 397 16.98 -14.82 -19.97
C GLY A 397 16.56 -15.82 -18.90
N TRP A 398 16.02 -15.34 -17.80
CA TRP A 398 15.56 -16.23 -16.71
C TRP A 398 14.46 -17.20 -17.13
N VAL A 399 13.60 -16.78 -18.06
CA VAL A 399 12.54 -17.65 -18.59
C VAL A 399 13.15 -18.78 -19.43
N GLY A 400 14.12 -18.49 -20.30
CA GLY A 400 14.82 -19.51 -21.08
C GLY A 400 15.55 -20.52 -20.20
N GLU A 401 16.23 -20.05 -19.14
CA GLU A 401 16.87 -20.90 -18.14
C GLU A 401 15.85 -21.81 -17.41
N TYR A 402 14.68 -21.27 -17.07
CA TYR A 402 13.61 -22.06 -16.44
C TYR A 402 13.07 -23.12 -17.39
N LEU A 403 12.74 -22.76 -18.63
CA LEU A 403 12.18 -23.67 -19.63
C LEU A 403 13.13 -24.81 -20.00
N SER A 404 14.44 -24.53 -20.04
CA SER A 404 15.44 -25.58 -20.29
C SER A 404 15.48 -26.68 -19.21
N LYS A 405 15.11 -26.32 -17.98
CA LYS A 405 15.08 -27.22 -16.81
C LYS A 405 13.70 -27.85 -16.58
N ASN A 406 12.63 -27.24 -17.11
CA ASN A 406 11.24 -27.61 -16.85
C ASN A 406 10.42 -27.64 -18.16
N PRO A 407 10.74 -28.52 -19.13
CA PRO A 407 10.09 -28.52 -20.45
C PRO A 407 8.58 -28.82 -20.35
N ASP A 408 8.15 -29.65 -19.40
CA ASP A 408 6.75 -30.07 -19.23
C ASP A 408 5.84 -28.91 -18.75
N ASN A 409 6.38 -27.89 -18.10
CA ASN A 409 5.65 -26.73 -17.59
C ASN A 409 5.70 -25.53 -18.55
N ALA A 410 5.96 -25.75 -19.82
CA ALA A 410 6.23 -24.67 -20.78
C ALA A 410 4.99 -23.87 -21.21
N GLY A 411 3.79 -24.45 -21.17
CA GLY A 411 2.60 -23.87 -21.81
C GLY A 411 2.25 -22.48 -21.34
N LEU A 412 1.93 -22.33 -20.06
CA LEU A 412 1.55 -21.02 -19.47
C LEU A 412 2.71 -20.02 -19.48
N VAL A 413 3.94 -20.48 -19.22
CA VAL A 413 5.14 -19.63 -19.21
C VAL A 413 5.39 -19.03 -20.60
N LYS A 414 5.27 -19.84 -21.68
CA LYS A 414 5.39 -19.36 -23.06
C LYS A 414 4.26 -18.39 -23.42
N GLU A 415 3.02 -18.68 -23.05
CA GLU A 415 1.89 -17.81 -23.33
C GLU A 415 2.02 -16.45 -22.62
N LEU A 416 2.37 -16.42 -21.33
CA LEU A 416 2.65 -15.20 -20.58
C LEU A 416 3.78 -14.39 -21.25
N SER A 417 4.88 -15.06 -21.63
CA SER A 417 6.01 -14.44 -22.31
C SER A 417 5.61 -13.79 -23.64
N GLN A 418 4.82 -14.48 -24.45
CA GLN A 418 4.30 -13.96 -25.71
C GLN A 418 3.38 -12.74 -25.50
N GLN A 419 2.49 -12.81 -24.50
CA GLN A 419 1.60 -11.68 -24.18
C GLN A 419 2.41 -10.48 -23.70
N ILE A 420 3.42 -10.65 -22.85
CA ILE A 420 4.30 -9.58 -22.38
C ILE A 420 5.03 -8.93 -23.56
N LYS A 421 5.68 -9.74 -24.43
CA LYS A 421 6.36 -9.25 -25.63
C LYS A 421 5.42 -8.48 -26.56
N LYS A 422 4.19 -8.99 -26.76
CA LYS A 422 3.16 -8.34 -27.59
C LYS A 422 2.72 -7.00 -27.01
N ILE A 423 2.43 -6.93 -25.68
CA ILE A 423 2.06 -5.70 -24.99
C ILE A 423 3.19 -4.67 -25.10
N TRP A 424 4.43 -5.10 -24.92
CA TRP A 424 5.63 -4.27 -25.01
C TRP A 424 5.83 -3.70 -26.41
N GLN A 425 5.79 -4.56 -27.44
CA GLN A 425 5.98 -4.15 -28.83
C GLN A 425 4.92 -3.16 -29.30
N ASN A 426 3.66 -3.41 -28.96
CA ASN A 426 2.55 -2.56 -29.33
C ASN A 426 2.40 -1.32 -28.45
N LYS A 427 3.27 -1.13 -27.45
CA LYS A 427 3.18 -0.05 -26.44
C LYS A 427 1.81 0.04 -25.77
N SER A 428 1.04 -1.05 -25.74
CA SER A 428 -0.32 -1.05 -25.22
C SER A 428 -0.39 -0.92 -23.68
N HIS A 429 0.75 -1.06 -22.99
CA HIS A 429 0.89 -0.74 -21.56
C HIS A 429 0.84 0.77 -21.26
N HIS A 430 1.00 1.62 -22.27
CA HIS A 430 0.86 3.08 -22.15
C HIS A 430 -0.61 3.55 -22.13
N SER A 431 -1.56 2.65 -22.30
CA SER A 431 -2.99 2.94 -22.28
C SER A 431 -3.74 1.93 -21.41
N ASP A 432 -4.87 2.35 -20.91
CA ASP A 432 -5.73 1.51 -20.08
C ASP A 432 -6.45 0.42 -20.89
N ASN A 433 -7.21 0.82 -21.92
CA ASN A 433 -7.94 -0.08 -22.84
C ASN A 433 -8.68 -1.23 -22.15
N GLY A 434 -9.34 -0.97 -21.00
CA GLY A 434 -10.16 -1.95 -20.27
C GLY A 434 -9.38 -2.93 -19.39
N GLU A 435 -8.04 -2.87 -19.36
CA GLU A 435 -7.18 -3.68 -18.51
C GLU A 435 -5.97 -2.86 -17.99
N PRO A 436 -6.17 -2.05 -16.95
CA PRO A 436 -5.22 -1.02 -16.53
C PRO A 436 -3.87 -1.56 -16.02
N TYR A 437 -3.85 -2.77 -15.48
CA TYR A 437 -2.62 -3.38 -14.93
C TYR A 437 -2.04 -4.49 -15.82
N LYS A 438 -2.41 -4.55 -17.09
CA LYS A 438 -2.13 -5.69 -17.99
C LYS A 438 -0.68 -6.18 -18.00
N LEU A 439 0.29 -5.28 -18.17
CA LEU A 439 1.69 -5.68 -18.21
C LEU A 439 2.22 -6.02 -16.83
N ALA A 440 1.89 -5.23 -15.81
CA ALA A 440 2.26 -5.51 -14.43
C ALA A 440 1.75 -6.87 -13.95
N GLN A 441 0.50 -7.20 -14.27
CA GLN A 441 -0.11 -8.48 -13.92
C GLN A 441 0.63 -9.65 -14.60
N ARG A 442 0.89 -9.59 -15.93
CA ARG A 442 1.58 -10.66 -16.67
C ARG A 442 3.00 -10.87 -16.17
N VAL A 443 3.74 -9.80 -15.91
CA VAL A 443 5.11 -9.87 -15.35
C VAL A 443 5.09 -10.49 -13.96
N THR A 444 4.13 -10.09 -13.10
CA THR A 444 3.97 -10.64 -11.75
C THR A 444 3.61 -12.14 -11.78
N MET A 445 2.72 -12.55 -12.66
CA MET A 445 2.35 -13.96 -12.83
C MET A 445 3.52 -14.77 -13.39
N LEU A 446 4.18 -14.28 -14.44
CA LEU A 446 5.34 -14.96 -15.05
C LEU A 446 6.46 -15.19 -14.02
N ALA A 447 6.72 -14.18 -13.16
CA ALA A 447 7.69 -14.34 -12.09
C ALA A 447 7.37 -15.52 -11.15
N SER A 448 6.09 -15.66 -10.76
CA SER A 448 5.63 -16.77 -9.93
C SER A 448 5.81 -18.12 -10.64
N GLU A 449 5.45 -18.21 -11.92
CA GLU A 449 5.53 -19.44 -12.72
C GLU A 449 6.97 -19.95 -12.93
N ILE A 450 7.96 -19.04 -12.95
CA ILE A 450 9.38 -19.40 -13.11
C ILE A 450 10.14 -19.47 -11.77
N ASN A 451 9.44 -19.65 -10.66
CA ASN A 451 10.00 -19.73 -9.30
C ASN A 451 10.76 -18.48 -8.82
N CYS A 452 10.63 -17.34 -9.49
CA CYS A 452 11.04 -16.05 -8.92
C CYS A 452 10.01 -15.59 -7.88
N VAL A 453 10.40 -14.68 -6.98
CA VAL A 453 9.44 -14.07 -6.05
C VAL A 453 8.95 -12.75 -6.64
N PRO A 454 7.67 -12.62 -6.98
CA PRO A 454 7.13 -11.33 -7.39
C PRO A 454 6.99 -10.42 -6.18
N CYS A 455 7.42 -9.15 -6.32
CA CYS A 455 7.11 -8.12 -5.35
C CYS A 455 6.57 -6.88 -6.07
N TRP A 456 5.63 -6.16 -5.43
CA TRP A 456 5.03 -4.99 -6.05
C TRP A 456 4.66 -3.92 -5.03
N ASN A 457 4.74 -2.66 -5.50
CA ASN A 457 4.47 -1.51 -4.67
C ASN A 457 3.88 -0.33 -5.44
N CYS A 458 3.20 0.55 -4.72
CA CYS A 458 2.99 1.93 -5.10
C CYS A 458 3.52 2.85 -3.99
N LYS A 459 3.26 4.14 -4.05
CA LYS A 459 3.69 5.09 -3.01
C LYS A 459 3.35 4.61 -1.60
N SER A 460 2.11 4.22 -1.34
CA SER A 460 1.62 3.81 -0.03
C SER A 460 1.50 2.29 0.16
N GLY A 461 1.74 1.49 -0.88
CA GLY A 461 1.55 0.04 -0.82
C GLY A 461 0.10 -0.42 -0.60
N LYS A 462 -0.91 0.47 -0.76
CA LYS A 462 -2.31 0.14 -0.46
C LYS A 462 -3.23 0.17 -1.67
N ASP A 463 -3.45 1.31 -2.31
CA ASP A 463 -4.50 1.47 -3.32
C ASP A 463 -4.14 0.77 -4.66
N ARG A 464 -3.15 1.30 -5.40
CA ARG A 464 -2.67 0.71 -6.68
C ARG A 464 -2.12 -0.70 -6.46
N THR A 465 -1.37 -0.91 -5.39
CA THR A 465 -0.83 -2.21 -4.98
C THR A 465 -1.94 -3.22 -4.71
N GLY A 466 -3.01 -2.81 -4.02
CA GLY A 466 -4.18 -3.65 -3.76
C GLY A 466 -4.95 -4.00 -5.03
N MET A 467 -5.04 -3.08 -6.00
CA MET A 467 -5.69 -3.38 -7.27
C MET A 467 -4.90 -4.37 -8.13
N LEU A 468 -3.56 -4.25 -8.17
CA LEU A 468 -2.74 -5.27 -8.85
C LEU A 468 -2.89 -6.65 -8.18
N ASP A 469 -2.90 -6.70 -6.84
CA ASP A 469 -3.17 -7.94 -6.09
C ASP A 469 -4.50 -8.58 -6.48
N VAL A 470 -5.56 -7.78 -6.59
CA VAL A 470 -6.89 -8.24 -7.02
C VAL A 470 -6.86 -8.80 -8.45
N GLU A 471 -6.22 -8.09 -9.39
CA GLU A 471 -6.15 -8.51 -10.79
C GLU A 471 -5.32 -9.78 -10.97
N VAL A 472 -4.22 -9.93 -10.24
CA VAL A 472 -3.40 -11.16 -10.26
C VAL A 472 -4.21 -12.33 -9.69
N LYS A 473 -4.79 -12.19 -8.50
CA LYS A 473 -5.59 -13.25 -7.87
C LYS A 473 -6.79 -13.66 -8.73
N ARG A 474 -7.48 -12.69 -9.34
CA ARG A 474 -8.58 -12.97 -10.27
C ARG A 474 -8.12 -13.85 -11.44
N GLU A 475 -7.00 -13.50 -12.08
CA GLU A 475 -6.51 -14.24 -13.23
C GLU A 475 -6.05 -15.66 -12.85
N VAL A 476 -5.30 -15.77 -11.75
CA VAL A 476 -4.81 -17.06 -11.23
C VAL A 476 -5.98 -18.00 -10.87
N ILE A 477 -7.03 -17.47 -10.23
CA ILE A 477 -8.23 -18.25 -9.93
C ILE A 477 -8.97 -18.65 -11.21
N SER A 478 -9.06 -17.75 -12.20
CA SER A 478 -9.66 -18.03 -13.49
C SER A 478 -8.93 -19.18 -14.22
N LEU A 479 -7.60 -19.15 -14.23
CA LEU A 479 -6.77 -20.23 -14.78
C LEU A 479 -6.98 -21.56 -14.03
N HIS A 480 -7.02 -21.53 -12.69
CA HIS A 480 -7.31 -22.71 -11.88
C HIS A 480 -8.68 -23.32 -12.19
N GLN A 481 -9.65 -22.52 -12.62
CA GLN A 481 -10.97 -22.97 -13.06
C GLN A 481 -10.98 -23.52 -14.50
N GLY A 482 -9.82 -23.61 -15.15
CA GLY A 482 -9.70 -24.13 -16.52
C GLY A 482 -9.98 -23.08 -17.61
N ASN A 483 -10.16 -21.81 -17.26
CA ASN A 483 -10.31 -20.78 -18.29
C ASN A 483 -8.95 -20.44 -18.90
N PRO A 484 -8.91 -20.04 -20.19
CA PRO A 484 -7.67 -19.58 -20.82
C PRO A 484 -7.21 -18.24 -20.21
N LEU A 485 -5.92 -17.94 -20.36
CA LEU A 485 -5.37 -16.65 -19.99
C LEU A 485 -6.11 -15.52 -20.73
N SER A 486 -6.53 -14.48 -20.02
CA SER A 486 -7.31 -13.38 -20.60
C SER A 486 -6.49 -12.64 -21.68
N LYS A 487 -7.15 -12.21 -22.75
CA LYS A 487 -6.50 -11.50 -23.86
C LYS A 487 -6.15 -10.07 -23.43
N PRO A 488 -4.90 -9.62 -23.66
CA PRO A 488 -4.47 -8.28 -23.26
C PRO A 488 -5.34 -7.17 -23.84
N GLY A 489 -5.77 -6.23 -23.00
CA GLY A 489 -6.55 -5.06 -23.39
C GLY A 489 -8.02 -5.34 -23.71
N LYS A 490 -8.53 -6.53 -23.41
CA LYS A 490 -9.96 -6.86 -23.58
C LYS A 490 -10.72 -6.64 -22.27
N SER A 491 -11.96 -6.17 -22.41
CA SER A 491 -12.90 -6.09 -21.31
C SER A 491 -13.22 -7.51 -20.78
N LEU A 492 -13.48 -7.60 -19.47
CA LEU A 492 -13.94 -8.84 -18.86
C LEU A 492 -15.34 -9.20 -19.32
N ASP A 493 -15.58 -10.47 -19.58
CA ASP A 493 -16.93 -11.03 -19.73
C ASP A 493 -17.68 -11.04 -18.40
N GLN A 494 -18.92 -11.50 -18.37
CA GLN A 494 -19.74 -11.52 -17.18
C GLN A 494 -19.15 -12.38 -16.04
N ASN A 495 -18.58 -13.53 -16.38
CA ASN A 495 -17.94 -14.42 -15.41
C ASN A 495 -16.67 -13.78 -14.83
N GLY A 496 -15.85 -13.17 -15.68
CA GLY A 496 -14.66 -12.42 -15.25
C GLY A 496 -15.00 -11.21 -14.37
N LYS A 497 -16.06 -10.46 -14.70
CA LYS A 497 -16.56 -9.36 -13.86
C LYS A 497 -17.07 -9.88 -12.52
N TRP A 498 -17.82 -10.99 -12.53
CA TRP A 498 -18.31 -11.58 -11.29
C TRP A 498 -17.17 -12.05 -10.39
N LEU A 499 -16.17 -12.75 -10.95
CA LEU A 499 -14.97 -13.17 -10.22
C LEU A 499 -14.20 -11.96 -9.68
N LEU A 500 -14.03 -10.90 -10.48
CA LEU A 500 -13.39 -9.65 -10.04
C LEU A 500 -14.08 -9.07 -8.80
N ARG A 501 -15.41 -9.02 -8.78
CA ARG A 501 -16.19 -8.53 -7.63
C ARG A 501 -15.95 -9.38 -6.37
N LYS A 502 -15.94 -10.69 -6.53
CA LYS A 502 -15.66 -11.63 -5.43
C LYS A 502 -14.26 -11.41 -4.85
N VAL A 503 -13.23 -11.36 -5.71
CA VAL A 503 -11.85 -11.16 -5.28
C VAL A 503 -11.66 -9.76 -4.69
N LEU A 504 -12.24 -8.72 -5.28
CA LEU A 504 -12.15 -7.35 -4.78
C LEU A 504 -12.64 -7.22 -3.32
N LEU A 505 -13.73 -7.91 -2.98
CA LEU A 505 -14.30 -7.88 -1.63
C LEU A 505 -13.65 -8.88 -0.66
N ASN A 506 -12.98 -9.93 -1.16
CA ASN A 506 -12.47 -11.02 -0.34
C ASN A 506 -10.96 -11.25 -0.48
N SER A 507 -10.21 -10.27 -0.97
CA SER A 507 -8.75 -10.36 -1.07
C SER A 507 -7.99 -9.93 0.19
N GLY A 508 -8.66 -9.36 1.19
CA GLY A 508 -8.04 -8.75 2.37
C GLY A 508 -7.49 -7.33 2.11
N ASN A 509 -7.66 -6.79 0.91
CA ASN A 509 -7.13 -5.47 0.55
C ASN A 509 -7.84 -4.30 1.27
N LEU A 510 -9.13 -4.43 1.56
CA LEU A 510 -9.87 -3.41 2.31
C LEU A 510 -9.41 -3.34 3.77
N GLU A 511 -9.10 -4.49 4.36
CA GLU A 511 -8.57 -4.61 5.71
C GLU A 511 -7.14 -4.04 5.81
N ILE A 512 -6.27 -4.29 4.81
CA ILE A 512 -4.95 -3.65 4.74
C ILE A 512 -5.09 -2.12 4.68
N GLN A 513 -6.06 -1.61 3.94
CA GLN A 513 -6.32 -0.17 3.90
C GLN A 513 -6.75 0.36 5.25
N ALA A 514 -7.62 -0.38 5.97
CA ALA A 514 -8.03 -0.02 7.33
C ALA A 514 -6.85 -0.05 8.33
N GLN A 515 -5.94 -1.01 8.23
CA GLN A 515 -4.73 -1.04 9.05
C GLN A 515 -3.85 0.20 8.81
N ASN A 516 -3.75 0.66 7.58
CA ASN A 516 -2.88 1.78 7.20
C ASN A 516 -3.49 3.17 7.42
N THR A 517 -4.81 3.30 7.42
CA THR A 517 -5.47 4.61 7.47
C THR A 517 -6.54 4.70 8.55
N GLY A 518 -6.83 3.58 9.20
CA GLY A 518 -7.96 3.46 10.14
C GLY A 518 -9.31 3.23 9.45
N LEU A 519 -9.39 3.38 8.13
CA LEU A 519 -10.62 3.21 7.35
C LEU A 519 -10.40 2.33 6.14
N ALA A 520 -11.34 1.40 5.91
CA ALA A 520 -11.38 0.64 4.68
C ALA A 520 -11.78 1.53 3.48
N GLY A 521 -11.26 1.20 2.31
CA GLY A 521 -11.65 1.85 1.07
C GLY A 521 -10.48 2.21 0.15
N ASN A 522 -10.69 2.07 -1.15
CA ASN A 522 -9.67 2.27 -2.17
C ASN A 522 -9.82 3.62 -2.87
N LYS A 523 -8.78 4.46 -2.80
CA LYS A 523 -8.77 5.80 -3.42
C LYS A 523 -8.62 5.76 -4.95
N VAL A 524 -8.19 4.65 -5.54
CA VAL A 524 -8.10 4.49 -7.02
C VAL A 524 -9.49 4.32 -7.62
N ILE A 525 -10.40 3.69 -6.89
CA ILE A 525 -11.80 3.55 -7.28
C ILE A 525 -12.51 4.88 -7.02
N LYS A 526 -12.45 5.83 -7.97
CA LYS A 526 -13.01 7.19 -7.82
C LYS A 526 -14.27 7.38 -8.68
N ASP A 527 -15.20 8.19 -8.16
CA ASP A 527 -16.15 8.92 -9.00
C ASP A 527 -15.48 10.25 -9.40
N LEU A 528 -14.88 10.30 -10.56
CA LEU A 528 -14.57 11.57 -11.19
C LEU A 528 -15.81 11.99 -11.96
N GLY A 529 -16.48 13.05 -11.52
CA GLY A 529 -17.69 13.61 -12.17
C GLY A 529 -17.45 14.19 -13.56
N ILE A 530 -16.34 13.85 -14.20
CA ILE A 530 -15.96 14.29 -15.54
C ILE A 530 -16.16 13.10 -16.47
N SER A 531 -17.22 13.14 -17.26
CA SER A 531 -17.61 12.11 -18.25
C SER A 531 -16.54 11.84 -19.34
N LEU A 532 -15.53 12.68 -19.45
CA LEU A 532 -14.41 12.56 -20.40
C LEU A 532 -13.34 11.52 -20.00
N LEU A 533 -13.33 11.07 -18.74
CA LEU A 533 -12.40 10.06 -18.25
C LEU A 533 -13.18 8.75 -18.12
N ASN A 534 -13.16 7.92 -19.15
CA ASN A 534 -13.62 6.53 -19.06
C ASN A 534 -12.78 5.82 -18.01
N LEU A 535 -13.29 5.78 -16.77
CA LEU A 535 -12.71 5.05 -15.68
C LEU A 535 -13.05 3.58 -15.89
N SER A 536 -12.13 2.86 -16.49
CA SER A 536 -12.27 1.43 -16.81
C SER A 536 -12.65 0.56 -15.61
N TYR A 537 -12.38 1.02 -14.36
CA TYR A 537 -12.79 0.26 -13.18
C TYR A 537 -14.28 0.23 -12.90
N LYS A 538 -15.03 1.29 -13.19
CA LYS A 538 -16.49 1.26 -13.01
C LYS A 538 -17.11 0.23 -13.95
N ASP A 539 -16.72 0.26 -15.22
CA ASP A 539 -17.21 -0.68 -16.23
C ASP A 539 -16.65 -2.10 -16.01
N ARG A 540 -15.39 -2.20 -15.57
CA ARG A 540 -14.73 -3.46 -15.27
C ARG A 540 -15.39 -4.17 -14.09
N ILE A 541 -15.79 -3.46 -13.04
CA ILE A 541 -16.55 -3.99 -11.91
C ILE A 541 -17.99 -4.30 -12.34
N GLY A 542 -18.63 -3.39 -13.09
CA GLY A 542 -19.97 -3.54 -13.65
C GLY A 542 -21.08 -3.74 -12.62
N ASP A 543 -20.87 -3.24 -11.37
CA ASP A 543 -21.83 -3.32 -10.27
C ASP A 543 -21.64 -2.11 -9.35
N SER A 544 -22.70 -1.31 -9.18
CA SER A 544 -22.65 -0.06 -8.43
C SER A 544 -22.47 -0.26 -6.92
N GLN A 545 -23.05 -1.33 -6.34
CA GLN A 545 -22.93 -1.60 -4.90
C GLN A 545 -21.52 -2.04 -4.55
N VAL A 546 -20.94 -2.96 -5.33
CA VAL A 546 -19.54 -3.39 -5.16
C VAL A 546 -18.58 -2.23 -5.38
N TRP A 547 -18.84 -1.37 -6.39
CA TRP A 547 -18.10 -0.15 -6.63
C TRP A 547 -18.06 0.75 -5.39
N HIS A 548 -19.23 1.06 -4.81
CA HIS A 548 -19.33 1.91 -3.63
C HIS A 548 -18.71 1.28 -2.37
N LYS A 549 -18.93 -0.01 -2.16
CA LYS A 549 -18.32 -0.76 -1.04
C LYS A 549 -16.79 -0.74 -1.11
N SER A 550 -16.25 -0.89 -2.31
CA SER A 550 -14.80 -0.86 -2.52
C SER A 550 -14.19 0.54 -2.37
N GLN A 551 -14.93 1.61 -2.69
CA GLN A 551 -14.50 2.98 -2.40
C GLN A 551 -14.40 3.26 -0.90
N GLY A 552 -15.30 2.71 -0.10
CA GLY A 552 -15.36 2.89 1.33
C GLY A 552 -15.22 4.34 1.79
N MET A 553 -14.68 4.54 2.98
CA MET A 553 -14.50 5.83 3.62
C MET A 553 -13.06 6.42 3.46
N ALA A 554 -12.20 5.80 2.65
CA ALA A 554 -10.80 6.22 2.52
C ALA A 554 -10.60 7.71 2.16
N LYS A 555 -11.59 8.34 1.50
CA LYS A 555 -11.57 9.77 1.16
C LYS A 555 -11.86 10.72 2.33
N PHE A 556 -12.28 10.21 3.48
CA PHE A 556 -12.54 11.03 4.67
C PHE A 556 -11.26 11.34 5.44
N VAL A 557 -10.22 10.54 5.22
CA VAL A 557 -8.91 10.75 5.85
C VAL A 557 -8.18 11.91 5.18
N VAL A 558 -7.81 12.92 5.96
CA VAL A 558 -6.95 14.03 5.52
C VAL A 558 -5.56 13.50 5.18
N SER A 559 -5.06 13.77 3.97
CA SER A 559 -3.77 13.27 3.46
C SER A 559 -2.76 14.40 3.26
#